data_579a826ee2a7fe5f1ba5481634ad5a03
#
_entry.id   579a826ee2a7fe5f1ba5481634ad5a03
#
_cell.length_a   1.000
_cell.length_b   1.000
_cell.length_c   1.000
_cell.angle_alpha   90.00
_cell.angle_beta   90.00
_cell.angle_gamma   90.00
#
_symmetry.space_group_name_H-M   'P 1'
#
loop_
_entity.id
_entity.type
_entity.pdbx_description
1 polymer ?
#
loop_
_entity_poly.entity_id
_entity_poly.type
_entity_poly.pdbx_seq_one_letter_code
_entity_poly.pdbx_strand_id
1 'polypeptide(L)'
;MMVKGMASFINPLIDEISGSFERQRKNYIGEYDVYGTTVKRKLYETDDKLRYFHFYYNSIRAGSEEKEINQNLESMKNLMTGRMNKEEEFGPMYDKYFKLHYSGQTFTGYEEKVHVAESEIKHCGYFVIITSDKMTAREAIDLYKSRDASEKLFIADKTFLGDSCLRVHSEESATSKIFIAFIALIIRCRMYTCIKDAVKYMDNKPNYMNVVSAIKELEKIEMVRQLDGIYRLDHAVTSKQKTILKAFGMDPGHIRYKAEYISEKLRK
;
A
#
# COMPACT_ATOMS: atom_id res chain seq x y z
N MET A 1 -1.70 12.35 -5.82
CA MET A 1 -0.26 12.05 -5.92
C MET A 1 0.37 12.33 -4.58
N MET A 2 1.04 11.35 -3.99
CA MET A 2 1.85 11.58 -2.76
C MET A 2 3.21 12.11 -3.19
N VAL A 3 3.60 13.26 -2.68
CA VAL A 3 4.82 13.95 -3.13
C VAL A 3 5.97 13.52 -2.23
N LYS A 4 6.81 12.58 -2.70
CA LYS A 4 8.15 12.34 -2.15
C LYS A 4 9.16 13.07 -3.07
N GLY A 5 10.06 13.85 -2.49
CA GLY A 5 11.11 14.57 -3.25
C GLY A 5 10.82 16.04 -3.58
N MET A 6 9.71 16.60 -3.10
CA MET A 6 9.41 18.03 -3.23
C MET A 6 9.50 18.75 -1.88
N ALA A 7 10.41 18.34 -1.02
CA ALA A 7 10.56 18.92 0.34
C ALA A 7 10.76 20.45 0.29
N SER A 8 11.57 20.95 -0.63
CA SER A 8 11.81 22.38 -0.81
C SER A 8 10.55 23.20 -1.12
N PHE A 9 9.57 22.59 -1.79
CA PHE A 9 8.28 23.22 -2.09
C PHE A 9 7.26 23.02 -0.97
N ILE A 10 7.21 21.83 -0.36
CA ILE A 10 6.18 21.44 0.60
C ILE A 10 6.50 21.94 2.02
N ASN A 11 7.76 21.94 2.44
CA ASN A 11 8.14 22.34 3.82
C ASN A 11 7.72 23.78 4.18
N PRO A 12 7.91 24.80 3.34
CA PRO A 12 7.40 26.13 3.62
C PRO A 12 5.88 26.18 3.80
N LEU A 13 5.13 25.36 3.05
CA LEU A 13 3.69 25.28 3.18
C LEU A 13 3.27 24.59 4.47
N ILE A 14 4.01 23.56 4.91
CA ILE A 14 3.79 22.92 6.21
C ILE A 14 4.04 23.95 7.33
N ASP A 15 5.12 24.72 7.26
CA ASP A 15 5.45 25.74 8.26
C ASP A 15 4.34 26.79 8.40
N GLU A 16 3.68 27.15 7.28
CA GLU A 16 2.58 28.12 7.28
C GLU A 16 1.31 27.55 7.95
N ILE A 17 1.00 26.28 7.75
CA ILE A 17 -0.33 25.76 8.09
C ILE A 17 -0.34 24.79 9.27
N SER A 18 0.80 24.25 9.71
CA SER A 18 0.89 23.20 10.75
C SER A 18 0.12 23.55 12.01
N GLY A 19 0.28 24.77 12.53
CA GLY A 19 -0.43 25.26 13.71
C GLY A 19 -1.95 25.31 13.59
N SER A 20 -2.49 25.28 12.36
CA SER A 20 -3.93 25.35 12.11
C SER A 20 -4.65 24.01 12.18
N PHE A 21 -3.93 22.88 12.07
CA PHE A 21 -4.57 21.57 12.02
C PHE A 21 -3.90 20.47 12.86
N GLU A 22 -2.60 20.58 13.09
CA GLU A 22 -1.84 19.62 13.87
C GLU A 22 -2.39 19.48 15.28
N ARG A 23 -2.59 18.24 15.74
CA ARG A 23 -3.12 17.90 17.08
C ARG A 23 -4.46 18.56 17.46
N GLN A 24 -5.18 19.14 16.49
CA GLN A 24 -6.53 19.67 16.73
C GLN A 24 -7.57 18.58 16.53
N ARG A 25 -8.36 18.29 17.57
CA ARG A 25 -9.34 17.20 17.56
C ARG A 25 -10.33 17.26 16.39
N LYS A 26 -10.74 18.45 15.94
CA LYS A 26 -11.63 18.65 14.80
C LYS A 26 -11.07 18.12 13.47
N ASN A 27 -9.76 18.04 13.35
CA ASN A 27 -9.03 17.60 12.14
C ASN A 27 -8.57 16.14 12.23
N TYR A 28 -8.91 15.44 13.32
CA TYR A 28 -8.47 14.07 13.55
C TYR A 28 -9.31 13.07 12.74
N ILE A 29 -8.63 12.22 11.98
CA ILE A 29 -9.19 11.15 11.17
C ILE A 29 -8.80 9.82 11.85
N GLY A 30 -9.69 9.33 12.74
CA GLY A 30 -9.41 8.20 13.63
C GLY A 30 -9.16 6.88 12.91
N GLU A 31 -9.68 6.69 11.70
CA GLU A 31 -9.47 5.47 10.91
C GLU A 31 -8.00 5.28 10.49
N TYR A 32 -7.25 6.37 10.34
CA TYR A 32 -5.84 6.38 9.91
C TYR A 32 -4.88 6.93 10.97
N ASP A 33 -5.42 7.35 12.12
CA ASP A 33 -4.64 7.97 13.20
C ASP A 33 -3.80 9.16 12.72
N VAL A 34 -4.44 10.06 11.96
CA VAL A 34 -3.81 11.26 11.41
C VAL A 34 -4.66 12.50 11.64
N TYR A 35 -4.00 13.64 11.70
CA TYR A 35 -4.66 14.95 11.59
C TYR A 35 -4.57 15.41 10.14
N GLY A 36 -5.67 15.90 9.57
CA GLY A 36 -5.71 16.28 8.16
C GLY A 36 -6.45 17.59 7.91
N THR A 37 -5.94 18.38 6.96
CA THR A 37 -6.59 19.60 6.47
C THR A 37 -6.45 19.73 4.96
N THR A 38 -7.29 20.54 4.34
CA THR A 38 -7.26 20.77 2.88
C THR A 38 -7.12 22.26 2.60
N VAL A 39 -6.13 22.60 1.78
CA VAL A 39 -5.88 23.96 1.32
C VAL A 39 -5.89 23.99 -0.21
N LYS A 40 -6.45 25.05 -0.81
CA LYS A 40 -6.51 25.22 -2.26
C LYS A 40 -5.40 26.17 -2.70
N ARG A 41 -4.47 25.69 -3.53
CA ARG A 41 -3.31 26.46 -4.03
C ARG A 41 -2.94 26.06 -5.46
N LYS A 42 -2.16 26.90 -6.11
CA LYS A 42 -1.47 26.55 -7.36
C LYS A 42 -0.35 25.56 -7.08
N LEU A 43 -0.11 24.61 -7.99
CA LEU A 43 1.02 23.68 -7.90
C LEU A 43 2.33 24.35 -8.37
N TYR A 44 2.20 25.15 -9.43
CA TYR A 44 3.28 25.99 -9.96
C TYR A 44 2.75 27.42 -10.11
N GLU A 45 3.63 28.42 -10.01
CA GLU A 45 3.24 29.84 -10.19
C GLU A 45 2.61 30.09 -11.55
N THR A 46 3.06 29.37 -12.58
CA THR A 46 2.57 29.45 -13.96
C THR A 46 1.26 28.70 -14.18
N ASP A 47 0.77 27.92 -13.21
CA ASP A 47 -0.47 27.17 -13.38
C ASP A 47 -1.69 28.09 -13.35
N ASP A 48 -2.59 27.91 -14.33
CA ASP A 48 -3.90 28.58 -14.34
C ASP A 48 -4.90 27.92 -13.38
N LYS A 49 -4.68 26.66 -13.01
CA LYS A 49 -5.59 25.85 -12.21
C LYS A 49 -5.10 25.72 -10.78
N LEU A 50 -6.03 25.92 -9.85
CA LEU A 50 -5.83 25.62 -8.43
C LEU A 50 -5.99 24.11 -8.20
N ARG A 51 -5.16 23.56 -7.33
CA ARG A 51 -5.21 22.19 -6.86
C ARG A 51 -5.59 22.15 -5.39
N TYR A 52 -6.01 20.98 -4.92
CA TYR A 52 -6.32 20.74 -3.52
C TYR A 52 -5.17 20.01 -2.88
N PHE A 53 -4.55 20.65 -1.90
CA PHE A 53 -3.44 20.11 -1.10
C PHE A 53 -4.01 19.61 0.20
N HIS A 54 -3.94 18.32 0.43
CA HIS A 54 -4.39 17.65 1.64
C HIS A 54 -3.16 17.37 2.48
N PHE A 55 -2.99 18.12 3.55
CA PHE A 55 -1.87 17.99 4.49
C PHE A 55 -2.28 17.07 5.62
N TYR A 56 -1.37 16.19 6.02
CA TYR A 56 -1.58 15.26 7.10
C TYR A 56 -0.40 15.26 8.04
N TYR A 57 -0.67 15.04 9.33
CA TYR A 57 0.30 14.82 10.37
C TYR A 57 -0.02 13.53 11.13
N ASN A 58 0.99 12.67 11.31
CA ASN A 58 0.91 11.45 12.10
C ASN A 58 1.98 11.47 13.18
N SER A 59 1.57 11.46 14.45
CA SER A 59 2.48 11.56 15.60
C SER A 59 3.38 10.33 15.77
N ILE A 60 2.88 9.13 15.49
CA ILE A 60 3.65 7.88 15.56
C ILE A 60 4.75 7.89 14.50
N ARG A 61 4.38 8.27 13.29
CA ARG A 61 5.32 8.42 12.18
C ARG A 61 6.37 9.51 12.48
N ALA A 62 5.97 10.64 13.07
CA ALA A 62 6.88 11.72 13.46
C ALA A 62 7.96 11.21 14.44
N GLY A 63 7.56 10.53 15.50
CA GLY A 63 8.52 9.97 16.47
C GLY A 63 9.41 8.88 15.87
N SER A 64 8.91 8.09 14.91
CA SER A 64 9.71 7.08 14.22
C SER A 64 10.76 7.70 13.29
N GLU A 65 10.36 8.71 12.49
CA GLU A 65 11.25 9.42 11.57
C GLU A 65 12.30 10.24 12.34
N GLU A 66 11.91 10.94 13.41
CA GLU A 66 12.83 11.65 14.30
C GLU A 66 13.87 10.71 14.91
N LYS A 67 13.43 9.56 15.43
CA LYS A 67 14.34 8.54 15.96
C LYS A 67 15.32 8.05 14.91
N GLU A 68 14.87 7.81 13.68
CA GLU A 68 15.71 7.36 12.57
C GLU A 68 16.77 8.43 12.22
N ILE A 69 16.40 9.72 12.14
CA ILE A 69 17.34 10.81 11.89
C ILE A 69 18.40 10.84 12.99
N ASN A 70 18.01 10.84 14.26
CA ASN A 70 18.93 10.89 15.37
C ASN A 70 19.88 9.68 15.41
N GLN A 71 19.37 8.46 15.16
CA GLN A 71 20.20 7.26 15.08
C GLN A 71 21.21 7.31 13.93
N ASN A 72 20.80 7.82 12.77
CA ASN A 72 21.69 7.99 11.63
C ASN A 72 22.80 9.01 11.93
N LEU A 73 22.46 10.15 12.53
CA LEU A 73 23.44 11.17 12.92
C LEU A 73 24.45 10.62 13.94
N GLU A 74 24.01 9.90 14.97
CA GLU A 74 24.91 9.28 15.94
C GLU A 74 25.79 8.19 15.30
N SER A 75 25.26 7.42 14.38
CA SER A 75 26.05 6.42 13.62
C SER A 75 27.14 7.11 12.77
N MET A 76 26.81 8.22 12.13
CA MET A 76 27.76 9.02 11.35
C MET A 76 28.86 9.61 12.24
N LYS A 77 28.51 10.18 13.41
CA LYS A 77 29.47 10.69 14.39
C LYS A 77 30.44 9.62 14.88
N ASN A 78 29.91 8.44 15.22
CA ASN A 78 30.74 7.31 15.67
C ASN A 78 31.73 6.87 14.60
N LEU A 79 31.28 6.79 13.34
CA LEU A 79 32.14 6.45 12.21
C LEU A 79 33.23 7.51 12.01
N MET A 80 32.88 8.79 11.98
CA MET A 80 33.84 9.90 11.82
C MET A 80 34.87 9.93 12.97
N THR A 81 34.42 9.71 14.20
CA THR A 81 35.31 9.62 15.37
C THR A 81 36.32 8.50 15.24
N GLY A 82 35.91 7.31 14.74
CA GLY A 82 36.80 6.18 14.50
C GLY A 82 37.77 6.37 13.32
N ARG A 83 37.54 7.38 12.48
CA ARG A 83 38.36 7.74 11.31
C ARG A 83 39.20 9.01 11.48
N MET A 84 39.17 9.61 12.67
CA MET A 84 40.02 10.79 12.96
C MET A 84 41.51 10.52 12.74
N ASN A 85 42.22 11.50 12.21
CA ASN A 85 43.63 11.46 11.86
C ASN A 85 44.00 10.37 10.83
N LYS A 86 43.08 10.01 9.96
CA LYS A 86 43.29 9.10 8.84
C LYS A 86 42.96 9.79 7.52
N GLU A 87 43.56 9.29 6.44
CA GLU A 87 43.13 9.65 5.08
C GLU A 87 41.79 9.03 4.81
N GLU A 88 40.75 9.85 4.75
CA GLU A 88 39.36 9.39 4.54
C GLU A 88 38.57 10.48 3.82
N GLU A 89 37.75 10.08 2.89
CA GLU A 89 36.80 10.94 2.19
C GLU A 89 35.37 10.50 2.50
N PHE A 90 34.56 11.41 2.99
CA PHE A 90 33.15 11.14 3.32
C PHE A 90 32.24 11.58 2.16
N GLY A 91 31.20 10.80 1.93
CA GLY A 91 30.24 11.08 0.87
C GLY A 91 29.32 12.29 1.18
N PRO A 92 28.54 12.76 0.15
CA PRO A 92 27.70 13.97 0.25
C PRO A 92 26.70 13.99 1.40
N MET A 93 26.31 12.82 1.93
CA MET A 93 25.40 12.71 3.07
C MET A 93 26.03 13.29 4.35
N TYR A 94 27.36 13.14 4.51
CA TYR A 94 28.08 13.74 5.65
C TYR A 94 28.19 15.26 5.51
N ASP A 95 28.46 15.75 4.30
CA ASP A 95 28.50 17.19 4.02
C ASP A 95 27.18 17.89 4.26
N LYS A 96 26.07 17.17 4.14
CA LYS A 96 24.75 17.71 4.45
C LYS A 96 24.62 18.11 5.92
N TYR A 97 25.01 17.22 6.84
CA TYR A 97 24.80 17.38 8.28
C TYR A 97 26.02 17.88 9.03
N PHE A 98 27.21 17.75 8.45
CA PHE A 98 28.48 18.09 9.13
C PHE A 98 29.31 19.00 8.25
N LYS A 99 30.05 19.87 8.91
CA LYS A 99 31.17 20.61 8.31
C LYS A 99 32.43 19.83 8.62
N LEU A 100 33.05 19.26 7.59
CA LEU A 100 34.21 18.39 7.71
C LEU A 100 35.49 19.22 7.67
N HIS A 101 36.48 18.89 8.50
CA HIS A 101 37.76 19.54 8.58
C HIS A 101 38.87 18.59 8.13
N TYR A 102 39.75 19.12 7.27
CA TYR A 102 40.87 18.33 6.72
C TYR A 102 42.17 19.14 6.83
N SER A 103 43.29 18.41 7.03
CA SER A 103 44.66 18.91 6.87
C SER A 103 45.31 18.12 5.74
N GLY A 104 45.38 18.71 4.53
CA GLY A 104 45.70 17.97 3.31
C GLY A 104 44.59 16.93 3.00
N GLN A 105 44.96 15.66 2.96
CA GLN A 105 44.02 14.52 2.77
C GLN A 105 43.55 13.87 4.09
N THR A 106 44.14 14.30 5.21
CA THR A 106 43.85 13.73 6.52
C THR A 106 42.63 14.39 7.14
N PHE A 107 41.63 13.61 7.51
CA PHE A 107 40.46 14.10 8.25
C PHE A 107 40.82 14.42 9.69
N THR A 108 40.57 15.67 10.11
CA THR A 108 40.97 16.17 11.44
C THR A 108 39.83 16.41 12.41
N GLY A 109 38.59 16.49 11.88
CA GLY A 109 37.44 16.70 12.75
C GLY A 109 36.18 17.12 12.00
N TYR A 110 35.11 17.30 12.73
CA TYR A 110 33.81 17.72 12.20
C TYR A 110 33.08 18.65 13.16
N GLU A 111 32.19 19.44 12.61
CA GLU A 111 31.23 20.28 13.34
C GLU A 111 29.81 19.96 12.82
N GLU A 112 28.87 19.64 13.73
CA GLU A 112 27.51 19.32 13.36
C GLU A 112 26.75 20.59 12.97
N LYS A 113 26.05 20.54 11.83
CA LYS A 113 25.11 21.57 11.38
C LYS A 113 23.73 21.35 12.03
N VAL A 114 23.63 21.61 13.33
CA VAL A 114 22.45 21.33 14.16
C VAL A 114 21.16 21.87 13.52
N HIS A 115 21.21 23.07 12.93
CA HIS A 115 20.04 23.68 12.29
C HIS A 115 19.46 22.85 11.11
N VAL A 116 20.30 22.05 10.44
CA VAL A 116 19.85 21.16 9.34
C VAL A 116 19.06 19.99 9.91
N ALA A 117 19.59 19.36 10.96
CA ALA A 117 18.92 18.26 11.65
C ALA A 117 17.57 18.71 12.27
N GLU A 118 17.58 19.85 12.97
CA GLU A 118 16.37 20.44 13.56
C GLU A 118 15.32 20.78 12.52
N SER A 119 15.73 21.31 11.36
CA SER A 119 14.82 21.60 10.24
C SER A 119 14.18 20.34 9.68
N GLU A 120 14.89 19.22 9.61
CA GLU A 120 14.32 17.96 9.15
C GLU A 120 13.39 17.33 10.20
N ILE A 121 13.79 17.34 11.47
CA ILE A 121 12.99 16.85 12.59
C ILE A 121 11.65 17.59 12.66
N LYS A 122 11.66 18.91 12.45
CA LYS A 122 10.46 19.75 12.43
C LYS A 122 9.41 19.27 11.41
N HIS A 123 9.86 18.67 10.30
CA HIS A 123 8.98 18.20 9.23
C HIS A 123 8.63 16.70 9.31
N CYS A 124 9.08 16.01 10.37
CA CYS A 124 8.75 14.61 10.59
C CYS A 124 7.25 14.41 10.80
N GLY A 125 6.72 13.29 10.31
CA GLY A 125 5.32 12.91 10.44
C GLY A 125 4.37 13.58 9.45
N TYR A 126 4.82 14.57 8.69
CA TYR A 126 3.99 15.22 7.68
C TYR A 126 4.05 14.48 6.34
N PHE A 127 2.92 14.49 5.65
CA PHE A 127 2.82 14.10 4.25
C PHE A 127 1.68 14.83 3.56
N VAL A 128 1.76 14.93 2.24
CA VAL A 128 0.81 15.70 1.44
C VAL A 128 0.29 14.86 0.28
N ILE A 129 -1.02 14.91 0.06
CA ILE A 129 -1.68 14.36 -1.12
C ILE A 129 -2.22 15.54 -1.92
N ILE A 130 -1.97 15.57 -3.24
CA ILE A 130 -2.46 16.62 -4.13
C ILE A 130 -3.49 16.01 -5.08
N THR A 131 -4.66 16.66 -5.19
CA THR A 131 -5.74 16.25 -6.10
C THR A 131 -6.16 17.37 -7.04
N SER A 132 -6.68 16.99 -8.21
CA SER A 132 -7.31 17.91 -9.16
C SER A 132 -8.75 18.23 -8.74
N ASP A 133 -9.42 17.25 -8.15
CA ASP A 133 -10.83 17.33 -7.81
C ASP A 133 -11.02 17.79 -6.37
N LYS A 134 -12.14 18.50 -6.14
CA LYS A 134 -12.51 18.97 -4.81
C LYS A 134 -12.91 17.78 -3.94
N MET A 135 -12.19 17.61 -2.85
CA MET A 135 -12.51 16.62 -1.82
C MET A 135 -11.98 17.08 -0.47
N THR A 136 -12.46 16.46 0.59
CA THR A 136 -11.97 16.67 1.96
C THR A 136 -10.67 15.90 2.19
N ALA A 137 -9.93 16.24 3.26
CA ALA A 137 -8.74 15.47 3.65
C ALA A 137 -9.08 14.00 3.93
N ARG A 138 -10.26 13.70 4.48
CA ARG A 138 -10.72 12.33 4.71
C ARG A 138 -10.92 11.57 3.39
N GLU A 139 -11.66 12.12 2.46
CA GLU A 139 -11.91 11.49 1.16
C GLU A 139 -10.61 11.27 0.38
N ALA A 140 -9.68 12.22 0.45
CA ALA A 140 -8.40 12.13 -0.24
C ALA A 140 -7.52 11.00 0.32
N ILE A 141 -7.46 10.82 1.64
CA ILE A 141 -6.70 9.72 2.24
C ILE A 141 -7.38 8.38 2.01
N ASP A 142 -8.72 8.30 2.04
CA ASP A 142 -9.49 7.11 1.71
C ASP A 142 -9.19 6.65 0.27
N LEU A 143 -9.23 7.59 -0.68
CA LEU A 143 -8.90 7.33 -2.08
C LEU A 143 -7.44 6.90 -2.25
N TYR A 144 -6.50 7.56 -1.57
CA TYR A 144 -5.08 7.18 -1.62
C TYR A 144 -4.83 5.78 -1.05
N LYS A 145 -5.47 5.45 0.08
CA LYS A 145 -5.35 4.14 0.72
C LYS A 145 -6.05 3.03 -0.07
N SER A 146 -7.07 3.34 -0.87
CA SER A 146 -7.68 2.37 -1.78
C SER A 146 -6.71 1.84 -2.83
N ARG A 147 -5.70 2.64 -3.22
CA ARG A 147 -4.59 2.23 -4.11
C ARG A 147 -3.76 1.10 -3.50
N ASP A 148 -3.58 1.07 -2.18
CA ASP A 148 -2.86 0.00 -1.48
C ASP A 148 -3.48 -1.39 -1.74
N ALA A 149 -4.80 -1.44 -1.94
CA ALA A 149 -5.48 -2.68 -2.35
C ALA A 149 -5.00 -3.16 -3.73
N SER A 150 -4.84 -2.24 -4.69
CA SER A 150 -4.33 -2.57 -6.03
C SER A 150 -2.87 -3.00 -5.99
N GLU A 151 -2.03 -2.31 -5.22
CA GLU A 151 -0.62 -2.67 -5.05
C GLU A 151 -0.46 -4.06 -4.41
N LYS A 152 -1.24 -4.37 -3.39
CA LYS A 152 -1.28 -5.71 -2.76
C LYS A 152 -1.75 -6.79 -3.72
N LEU A 153 -2.64 -6.45 -4.65
CA LEU A 153 -3.10 -7.36 -5.69
C LEU A 153 -1.99 -7.64 -6.71
N PHE A 154 -1.23 -6.63 -7.14
CA PHE A 154 -0.06 -6.81 -8.01
C PHE A 154 1.05 -7.63 -7.34
N ILE A 155 1.29 -7.43 -6.05
CA ILE A 155 2.24 -8.27 -5.28
C ILE A 155 1.73 -9.71 -5.20
N ALA A 156 0.44 -9.89 -4.94
CA ALA A 156 -0.18 -11.23 -4.92
C ALA A 156 -0.14 -11.89 -6.29
N ASP A 157 -0.31 -11.15 -7.38
CA ASP A 157 -0.21 -11.62 -8.76
C ASP A 157 1.20 -12.16 -9.04
N LYS A 158 2.23 -11.37 -8.77
CA LYS A 158 3.63 -11.80 -8.90
C LYS A 158 3.96 -13.06 -8.06
N THR A 159 3.37 -13.17 -6.88
CA THR A 159 3.67 -14.25 -5.94
C THR A 159 2.89 -15.53 -6.26
N PHE A 160 1.60 -15.42 -6.63
CA PHE A 160 0.70 -16.57 -6.81
C PHE A 160 0.54 -17.00 -8.26
N LEU A 161 0.59 -16.07 -9.22
CA LEU A 161 0.51 -16.39 -10.64
C LEU A 161 1.89 -16.61 -11.27
N GLY A 162 2.96 -16.32 -10.53
CA GLY A 162 4.32 -16.52 -10.99
C GLY A 162 4.75 -15.56 -12.11
N ASP A 163 4.02 -14.45 -12.28
CA ASP A 163 4.20 -13.49 -13.38
C ASP A 163 5.38 -12.52 -13.18
N SER A 164 6.36 -12.91 -12.36
CA SER A 164 7.65 -12.19 -12.30
C SER A 164 8.43 -12.26 -13.63
N CYS A 165 8.14 -13.26 -14.48
CA CYS A 165 8.68 -13.41 -15.83
C CYS A 165 7.59 -13.97 -16.76
N LEU A 166 7.35 -13.28 -17.87
CA LEU A 166 6.49 -13.77 -18.96
C LEU A 166 7.22 -14.87 -19.73
N ARG A 167 7.33 -16.08 -19.19
CA ARG A 167 7.96 -17.23 -19.86
C ARG A 167 7.18 -17.68 -21.10
N VAL A 168 7.24 -16.88 -22.16
CA VAL A 168 6.55 -17.08 -23.43
C VAL A 168 7.51 -16.81 -24.60
N HIS A 169 7.24 -17.46 -25.74
CA HIS A 169 8.15 -17.43 -26.89
C HIS A 169 7.68 -16.52 -28.03
N SER A 170 6.47 -15.95 -27.96
CA SER A 170 5.92 -15.04 -28.96
C SER A 170 5.18 -13.86 -28.34
N GLU A 171 5.02 -12.77 -29.08
CA GLU A 171 4.30 -11.57 -28.67
C GLU A 171 2.81 -11.83 -28.47
N GLU A 172 2.21 -12.67 -29.34
CA GLU A 172 0.79 -13.07 -29.24
C GLU A 172 0.54 -13.87 -27.95
N SER A 173 1.46 -14.79 -27.61
CA SER A 173 1.39 -15.55 -26.37
C SER A 173 1.58 -14.66 -25.14
N ALA A 174 2.45 -13.65 -25.23
CA ALA A 174 2.63 -12.66 -24.16
C ALA A 174 1.35 -11.84 -23.97
N THR A 175 0.77 -11.33 -25.04
CA THR A 175 -0.48 -10.55 -25.01
C THR A 175 -1.64 -11.38 -24.43
N SER A 176 -1.79 -12.62 -24.87
CA SER A 176 -2.84 -13.52 -24.38
C SER A 176 -2.66 -13.83 -22.90
N LYS A 177 -1.43 -14.07 -22.45
CA LYS A 177 -1.13 -14.35 -21.04
C LYS A 177 -1.42 -13.12 -20.16
N ILE A 178 -0.98 -11.93 -20.58
CA ILE A 178 -1.26 -10.66 -19.87
C ILE A 178 -2.77 -10.43 -19.76
N PHE A 179 -3.52 -10.68 -20.85
CA PHE A 179 -4.97 -10.51 -20.86
C PHE A 179 -5.67 -11.46 -19.88
N ILE A 180 -5.26 -12.73 -19.85
CA ILE A 180 -5.82 -13.72 -18.90
C ILE A 180 -5.46 -13.32 -17.46
N ALA A 181 -4.22 -12.93 -17.19
CA ALA A 181 -3.77 -12.46 -15.88
C ALA A 181 -4.56 -11.23 -15.42
N PHE A 182 -4.83 -10.29 -16.33
CA PHE A 182 -5.65 -9.11 -16.05
C PHE A 182 -7.10 -9.47 -15.66
N ILE A 183 -7.74 -10.42 -16.37
CA ILE A 183 -9.08 -10.91 -16.02
C ILE A 183 -9.04 -11.60 -14.64
N ALA A 184 -8.05 -12.46 -14.40
CA ALA A 184 -7.88 -13.13 -13.12
C ALA A 184 -7.71 -12.14 -11.97
N LEU A 185 -6.96 -11.05 -12.20
CA LEU A 185 -6.78 -9.98 -11.24
C LEU A 185 -8.09 -9.25 -10.92
N ILE A 186 -8.92 -8.95 -11.92
CA ILE A 186 -10.25 -8.34 -11.72
C ILE A 186 -11.13 -9.23 -10.84
N ILE A 187 -11.20 -10.53 -11.14
CA ILE A 187 -11.97 -11.50 -10.36
C ILE A 187 -11.46 -11.55 -8.92
N ARG A 188 -10.14 -11.62 -8.73
CA ARG A 188 -9.49 -11.65 -7.42
C ARG A 188 -9.77 -10.39 -6.61
N CYS A 189 -9.73 -9.21 -7.25
CA CYS A 189 -10.12 -7.93 -6.64
C CYS A 189 -11.55 -7.98 -6.12
N ARG A 190 -12.47 -8.47 -6.94
CA ARG A 190 -13.87 -8.58 -6.56
C ARG A 190 -14.06 -9.54 -5.40
N MET A 191 -13.41 -10.70 -5.43
CA MET A 191 -13.42 -11.66 -4.33
C MET A 191 -12.91 -11.05 -3.03
N TYR A 192 -11.78 -10.33 -3.09
CA TYR A 192 -11.22 -9.63 -1.92
C TYR A 192 -12.22 -8.63 -1.32
N THR A 193 -12.84 -7.80 -2.15
CA THR A 193 -13.83 -6.82 -1.69
C THR A 193 -15.03 -7.49 -1.05
N CYS A 194 -15.60 -8.52 -1.69
CA CYS A 194 -16.74 -9.27 -1.16
C CYS A 194 -16.41 -9.93 0.20
N ILE A 195 -15.25 -10.57 0.32
CA ILE A 195 -14.81 -11.17 1.58
C ILE A 195 -14.58 -10.10 2.65
N LYS A 196 -13.92 -8.99 2.31
CA LYS A 196 -13.68 -7.88 3.23
C LYS A 196 -14.98 -7.32 3.79
N ASP A 197 -15.98 -7.12 2.93
CA ASP A 197 -17.28 -6.60 3.34
C ASP A 197 -18.06 -7.61 4.20
N ALA A 198 -18.04 -8.88 3.84
CA ALA A 198 -18.69 -9.93 4.65
C ALA A 198 -18.06 -10.06 6.05
N VAL A 199 -16.74 -9.99 6.15
CA VAL A 199 -16.00 -10.08 7.43
C VAL A 199 -16.31 -8.93 8.38
N LYS A 200 -16.67 -7.74 7.88
CA LYS A 200 -17.05 -6.59 8.72
C LYS A 200 -18.22 -6.87 9.65
N TYR A 201 -19.09 -7.80 9.26
CA TYR A 201 -20.31 -8.16 10.00
C TYR A 201 -20.17 -9.49 10.76
N MET A 202 -18.95 -10.03 10.87
CA MET A 202 -18.67 -11.26 11.61
C MET A 202 -17.98 -10.95 12.93
N ASP A 203 -18.45 -11.53 14.02
CA ASP A 203 -17.84 -11.37 15.35
C ASP A 203 -16.40 -11.88 15.39
N ASN A 204 -16.14 -12.98 14.68
CA ASN A 204 -14.81 -13.56 14.52
C ASN A 204 -14.53 -13.84 13.04
N LYS A 205 -13.35 -13.46 12.56
CA LYS A 205 -12.89 -13.74 11.21
C LYS A 205 -12.38 -15.18 11.08
N PRO A 206 -13.09 -16.09 10.40
CA PRO A 206 -12.62 -17.45 10.18
C PRO A 206 -11.37 -17.48 9.28
N ASN A 207 -10.47 -18.42 9.51
CA ASN A 207 -9.21 -18.55 8.76
C ASN A 207 -9.40 -18.73 7.24
N TYR A 208 -10.54 -19.29 6.82
CA TYR A 208 -10.87 -19.49 5.40
C TYR A 208 -11.45 -18.23 4.74
N MET A 209 -11.74 -17.17 5.46
CA MET A 209 -12.25 -15.90 4.92
C MET A 209 -11.10 -14.99 4.46
N ASN A 210 -10.30 -15.51 3.54
CA ASN A 210 -9.35 -14.78 2.71
C ASN A 210 -9.37 -15.39 1.30
N VAL A 211 -8.93 -14.64 0.29
CA VAL A 211 -9.08 -15.03 -1.12
C VAL A 211 -8.44 -16.39 -1.42
N VAL A 212 -7.21 -16.63 -0.94
CA VAL A 212 -6.46 -17.87 -1.22
C VAL A 212 -7.17 -19.08 -0.61
N SER A 213 -7.53 -18.98 0.68
CA SER A 213 -8.22 -20.08 1.37
C SER A 213 -9.64 -20.30 0.85
N ALA A 214 -10.33 -19.22 0.46
CA ALA A 214 -11.66 -19.31 -0.15
C ALA A 214 -11.62 -20.08 -1.49
N ILE A 215 -10.66 -19.77 -2.36
CA ILE A 215 -10.46 -20.50 -3.62
C ILE A 215 -10.20 -21.98 -3.32
N LYS A 216 -9.24 -22.30 -2.43
CA LYS A 216 -8.93 -23.69 -2.06
C LYS A 216 -10.12 -24.45 -1.48
N GLU A 217 -11.03 -23.79 -0.74
CA GLU A 217 -12.24 -24.43 -0.25
C GLU A 217 -13.28 -24.63 -1.36
N LEU A 218 -13.38 -23.69 -2.32
CA LEU A 218 -14.30 -23.82 -3.44
C LEU A 218 -13.82 -24.83 -4.48
N GLU A 219 -12.50 -24.99 -4.68
CA GLU A 219 -11.90 -26.03 -5.55
C GLU A 219 -12.31 -27.45 -5.14
N LYS A 220 -12.66 -27.68 -3.87
CA LYS A 220 -13.16 -28.98 -3.39
C LYS A 220 -14.58 -29.28 -3.82
N ILE A 221 -15.27 -28.35 -4.49
CA ILE A 221 -16.61 -28.61 -5.08
C ILE A 221 -16.38 -29.29 -6.43
N GLU A 222 -16.39 -30.60 -6.42
CA GLU A 222 -16.10 -31.44 -7.59
C GLU A 222 -17.30 -32.25 -8.02
N MET A 223 -17.34 -32.57 -9.30
CA MET A 223 -18.32 -33.51 -9.88
C MET A 223 -17.60 -34.78 -10.31
N VAL A 224 -18.10 -35.91 -9.85
CA VAL A 224 -17.54 -37.22 -10.15
C VAL A 224 -18.52 -38.01 -11.02
N ARG A 225 -18.01 -38.72 -12.03
CA ARG A 225 -18.78 -39.62 -12.83
C ARG A 225 -19.03 -40.90 -12.04
N GLN A 226 -20.29 -41.20 -11.77
CA GLN A 226 -20.73 -42.40 -11.07
C GLN A 226 -20.70 -43.62 -12.00
N LEU A 227 -20.86 -44.82 -11.42
CA LEU A 227 -20.91 -46.09 -12.17
C LEU A 227 -22.05 -46.14 -13.20
N ASP A 228 -23.14 -45.43 -12.98
CA ASP A 228 -24.25 -45.25 -13.89
C ASP A 228 -23.97 -44.28 -15.06
N GLY A 229 -22.73 -43.75 -15.12
CA GLY A 229 -22.32 -42.79 -16.14
C GLY A 229 -22.76 -41.36 -15.89
N ILE A 230 -23.46 -41.09 -14.80
CA ILE A 230 -23.99 -39.78 -14.47
C ILE A 230 -22.99 -39.00 -13.60
N TYR A 231 -22.80 -37.73 -13.93
CA TYR A 231 -21.98 -36.83 -13.12
C TYR A 231 -22.79 -36.26 -11.95
N ARG A 232 -22.29 -36.40 -10.73
CA ARG A 232 -22.90 -35.88 -9.51
C ARG A 232 -21.83 -35.15 -8.68
N LEU A 233 -22.27 -34.23 -7.80
CA LEU A 233 -21.37 -33.66 -6.79
C LEU A 233 -20.81 -34.81 -5.95
N ASP A 234 -19.47 -34.77 -5.74
CA ASP A 234 -18.77 -35.77 -4.92
C ASP A 234 -19.30 -35.75 -3.48
N HIS A 235 -19.52 -34.58 -2.96
CA HIS A 235 -20.08 -34.35 -1.62
C HIS A 235 -21.01 -33.14 -1.56
N ALA A 236 -21.79 -33.05 -0.50
CA ALA A 236 -22.65 -31.89 -0.26
C ALA A 236 -21.84 -30.64 0.05
N VAL A 237 -22.30 -29.48 -0.40
CA VAL A 237 -21.67 -28.18 -0.12
C VAL A 237 -21.56 -27.99 1.40
N THR A 238 -20.33 -27.88 1.89
CA THR A 238 -20.02 -27.77 3.31
C THR A 238 -20.43 -26.41 3.91
N SER A 239 -20.50 -26.31 5.23
CA SER A 239 -20.82 -25.05 5.92
C SER A 239 -19.83 -23.94 5.58
N LYS A 240 -18.52 -24.25 5.47
CA LYS A 240 -17.48 -23.28 5.08
C LYS A 240 -17.72 -22.76 3.65
N GLN A 241 -17.97 -23.64 2.72
CA GLN A 241 -18.28 -23.30 1.31
C GLN A 241 -19.54 -22.44 1.21
N LYS A 242 -20.58 -22.78 1.98
CA LYS A 242 -21.82 -21.97 2.04
C LYS A 242 -21.55 -20.55 2.53
N THR A 243 -20.69 -20.37 3.54
CA THR A 243 -20.32 -19.05 4.06
C THR A 243 -19.57 -18.23 3.01
N ILE A 244 -18.63 -18.86 2.29
CA ILE A 244 -17.86 -18.21 1.22
C ILE A 244 -18.79 -17.81 0.07
N LEU A 245 -19.68 -18.72 -0.37
CA LEU A 245 -20.64 -18.44 -1.44
C LEU A 245 -21.56 -17.28 -1.10
N LYS A 246 -22.08 -17.23 0.14
CA LYS A 246 -22.88 -16.09 0.62
C LYS A 246 -22.11 -14.77 0.58
N ALA A 247 -20.83 -14.78 0.93
CA ALA A 247 -19.98 -13.57 0.85
C ALA A 247 -19.87 -13.05 -0.59
N PHE A 248 -19.97 -13.93 -1.58
CA PHE A 248 -20.01 -13.57 -3.01
C PHE A 248 -21.43 -13.29 -3.54
N GLY A 249 -22.43 -13.26 -2.66
CA GLY A 249 -23.83 -13.06 -3.05
C GLY A 249 -24.44 -14.27 -3.79
N MET A 250 -23.84 -15.45 -3.65
CA MET A 250 -24.31 -16.68 -4.31
C MET A 250 -25.12 -17.53 -3.33
N ASP A 251 -26.26 -18.02 -3.79
CA ASP A 251 -27.02 -19.01 -3.05
C ASP A 251 -26.34 -20.39 -3.19
N PRO A 252 -26.06 -21.09 -2.08
CA PRO A 252 -25.54 -22.46 -2.13
C PRO A 252 -26.42 -23.46 -2.91
N GLY A 253 -27.73 -23.23 -2.98
CA GLY A 253 -28.66 -24.03 -3.81
C GLY A 253 -28.34 -23.92 -5.30
N HIS A 254 -27.81 -22.82 -5.75
CA HIS A 254 -27.39 -22.60 -7.13
C HIS A 254 -26.32 -23.59 -7.61
N ILE A 255 -25.44 -24.04 -6.71
CA ILE A 255 -24.39 -25.03 -7.01
C ILE A 255 -25.02 -26.36 -7.40
N ARG A 256 -26.04 -26.79 -6.68
CA ARG A 256 -26.75 -28.04 -7.00
C ARG A 256 -27.45 -27.96 -8.38
N TYR A 257 -28.17 -26.87 -8.60
CA TYR A 257 -28.83 -26.63 -9.89
C TYR A 257 -27.83 -26.62 -11.06
N LYS A 258 -26.68 -25.96 -10.89
CA LYS A 258 -25.61 -25.94 -11.92
C LYS A 258 -25.01 -27.32 -12.13
N ALA A 259 -24.81 -28.10 -11.08
CA ALA A 259 -24.29 -29.47 -11.19
C ALA A 259 -25.25 -30.36 -11.96
N GLU A 260 -26.57 -30.30 -11.70
CA GLU A 260 -27.60 -31.00 -12.45
C GLU A 260 -27.61 -30.61 -13.92
N TYR A 261 -27.57 -29.30 -14.22
CA TYR A 261 -27.51 -28.81 -15.59
C TYR A 261 -26.25 -29.28 -16.35
N ILE A 262 -25.07 -29.28 -15.71
CA ILE A 262 -23.82 -29.77 -16.30
C ILE A 262 -23.91 -31.27 -16.52
N SER A 263 -24.45 -32.00 -15.55
CA SER A 263 -24.67 -33.46 -15.67
C SER A 263 -25.52 -33.82 -16.89
N GLU A 264 -26.63 -33.11 -17.11
CA GLU A 264 -27.49 -33.31 -18.28
C GLU A 264 -26.76 -33.02 -19.61
N LYS A 265 -25.96 -31.98 -19.66
CA LYS A 265 -25.14 -31.66 -20.85
C LYS A 265 -24.07 -32.70 -21.17
N LEU A 266 -23.48 -33.31 -20.14
CA LEU A 266 -22.43 -34.32 -20.27
C LEU A 266 -22.98 -35.72 -20.57
N ARG A 267 -24.31 -35.94 -20.47
CA ARG A 267 -24.97 -37.19 -20.86
C ARG A 267 -25.05 -37.39 -22.37
N LYS A 268 -24.76 -36.37 -23.15
CA LYS A 268 -24.68 -36.46 -24.62
C LYS A 268 -23.31 -36.96 -25.03
#